data_b7f894ef94d243584dfaa223acf381d4
#
_entry.id   b7f894ef94d243584dfaa223acf381d4
#
_cell.length_a   1.000
_cell.length_b   1.000
_cell.length_c   1.000
_cell.angle_alpha   90.00
_cell.angle_beta   90.00
_cell.angle_gamma   90.00
#
_symmetry.space_group_name_H-M   'P 1'
#
loop_
_entity.id
_entity.type
_entity.pdbx_description
1 polymer ?
#
loop_
_entity_poly.entity_id
_entity_poly.type
_entity_poly.pdbx_seq_one_letter_code
_entity_poly.pdbx_strand_id
1 'polypeptide(L)'
;MSILKKIRKKRTKKPLALLGWREWISLPDLDVDKISAKVDTGAHTSSLYATHIKVFERDGNEFAKFRVTYGKPGKRKFSTTQAPLVGFRKIKSSTGETEERPVIKTSVCIMGQCWKSEITLTSRQSMQFPMLLGRACLKKRFIV
;
A
#
# COMPACT_ATOMS: atom_id res chain seq x y z
N MET A 1 22.80 8.45 -34.13
CA MET A 1 22.93 8.37 -32.93
C MET A 1 22.42 7.35 -32.19
N SER A 2 22.35 6.66 -32.63
CA SER A 2 21.71 5.59 -32.44
C SER A 2 22.10 4.63 -31.41
N ILE A 3 23.28 4.11 -31.36
CA ILE A 3 23.65 3.11 -30.36
C ILE A 3 23.69 3.69 -28.95
N LEU A 4 24.25 4.87 -28.77
CA LEU A 4 24.26 5.53 -27.47
C LEU A 4 22.87 5.88 -26.98
N LYS A 5 21.98 6.26 -27.87
CA LYS A 5 20.62 6.57 -27.55
C LYS A 5 19.83 5.32 -27.14
N LYS A 6 20.07 4.21 -27.81
CA LYS A 6 19.46 2.93 -27.49
C LYS A 6 19.95 2.40 -26.12
N ILE A 7 21.23 2.55 -25.83
CA ILE A 7 21.81 2.17 -24.58
C ILE A 7 21.25 3.03 -23.44
N ARG A 8 21.07 4.34 -23.68
CA ARG A 8 20.44 5.22 -22.72
C ARG A 8 18.99 4.82 -22.43
N LYS A 9 18.21 4.49 -23.45
CA LYS A 9 16.84 4.02 -23.24
C LYS A 9 16.78 2.76 -22.41
N LYS A 10 17.70 1.84 -22.60
CA LYS A 10 17.78 0.64 -21.76
C LYS A 10 18.20 0.97 -20.33
N ARG A 11 19.05 1.98 -20.15
CA ARG A 11 19.53 2.41 -18.83
C ARG A 11 18.57 3.33 -18.11
N THR A 12 17.53 3.84 -18.79
CA THR A 12 16.51 4.64 -18.12
C THR A 12 15.56 3.81 -17.30
N LYS A 13 15.56 2.49 -17.48
CA LYS A 13 14.92 1.62 -16.51
C LYS A 13 15.77 1.66 -15.25
N LYS A 14 15.22 2.21 -14.18
CA LYS A 14 15.89 2.18 -12.89
C LYS A 14 16.21 0.75 -12.53
N PRO A 15 17.44 0.45 -12.07
CA PRO A 15 17.72 -0.87 -11.53
C PRO A 15 16.78 -1.14 -10.36
N LEU A 16 16.43 -2.40 -10.16
CA LEU A 16 15.59 -2.79 -9.05
C LEU A 16 16.32 -2.48 -7.74
N ALA A 17 15.67 -1.72 -6.87
CA ALA A 17 16.22 -1.41 -5.57
C ALA A 17 15.97 -2.58 -4.60
N LEU A 18 16.94 -2.83 -3.73
CA LEU A 18 16.80 -3.84 -2.69
C LEU A 18 15.99 -3.30 -1.52
N LEU A 19 14.94 -4.02 -1.13
CA LEU A 19 14.14 -3.70 0.05
C LEU A 19 14.56 -4.58 1.22
N GLY A 20 14.53 -4.01 2.42
CA GLY A 20 14.58 -4.76 3.65
C GLY A 20 13.24 -5.43 3.97
N TRP A 21 13.17 -6.12 5.09
CA TRP A 21 11.94 -6.77 5.54
C TRP A 21 10.93 -5.77 6.12
N ARG A 22 11.37 -4.57 6.44
CA ARG A 22 10.56 -3.47 6.95
C ARG A 22 11.04 -2.17 6.35
N GLU A 23 10.11 -1.35 5.90
CA GLU A 23 10.42 -0.05 5.29
C GLU A 23 9.48 1.04 5.80
N TRP A 24 9.98 2.25 5.85
CA TRP A 24 9.15 3.43 6.02
C TRP A 24 8.65 3.88 4.67
N ILE A 25 7.34 4.04 4.55
CA ILE A 25 6.71 4.46 3.30
C ILE A 25 5.80 5.66 3.55
N SER A 26 5.38 6.31 2.48
CA SER A 26 4.37 7.35 2.54
C SER A 26 3.18 7.01 1.65
N LEU A 27 2.01 7.49 2.05
CA LEU A 27 0.77 7.35 1.31
C LEU A 27 0.21 8.78 1.13
N PRO A 28 0.74 9.53 0.14
CA PRO A 28 0.47 10.96 0.03
C PRO A 28 -1.00 11.29 -0.22
N ASP A 29 -1.71 10.45 -0.97
CA ASP A 29 -3.13 10.69 -1.23
C ASP A 29 -4.00 10.51 0.01
N LEU A 30 -3.48 9.82 1.02
CA LEU A 30 -4.16 9.58 2.29
C LEU A 30 -3.67 10.51 3.40
N ASP A 31 -2.79 11.46 3.05
CA ASP A 31 -2.18 12.36 4.01
C ASP A 31 -1.42 11.64 5.12
N VAL A 32 -0.74 10.56 4.73
CA VAL A 32 0.11 9.76 5.62
C VAL A 32 1.56 9.94 5.16
N ASP A 33 2.33 10.70 5.94
CA ASP A 33 3.71 11.03 5.58
C ASP A 33 4.70 9.91 5.90
N LYS A 34 4.41 9.07 6.89
CA LYS A 34 5.34 8.03 7.32
C LYS A 34 4.62 6.89 8.04
N ILE A 35 4.65 5.73 7.45
CA ILE A 35 4.06 4.53 8.03
C ILE A 35 5.04 3.36 7.89
N SER A 36 5.16 2.56 8.94
CA SER A 36 6.01 1.38 8.93
C SER A 36 5.29 0.22 8.24
N ALA A 37 5.89 -0.30 7.20
CA ALA A 37 5.33 -1.42 6.46
C ALA A 37 6.27 -2.62 6.50
N LYS A 38 5.70 -3.80 6.74
CA LYS A 38 6.42 -5.06 6.63
C LYS A 38 6.34 -5.54 5.19
N VAL A 39 7.49 -5.90 4.64
CA VAL A 39 7.55 -6.49 3.29
C VAL A 39 7.25 -7.98 3.43
N ASP A 40 6.15 -8.42 2.83
CA ASP A 40 5.68 -9.80 2.91
C ASP A 40 5.58 -10.40 1.51
N THR A 41 6.62 -11.11 1.11
CA THR A 41 6.67 -11.75 -0.20
C THR A 41 5.75 -12.97 -0.31
N GLY A 42 5.29 -13.49 0.81
CA GLY A 42 4.28 -14.54 0.85
C GLY A 42 2.88 -14.06 0.52
N ALA A 43 2.62 -12.76 0.66
CA ALA A 43 1.33 -12.17 0.36
C ALA A 43 1.32 -11.57 -1.04
N HIS A 44 0.26 -11.83 -1.81
CA HIS A 44 0.08 -11.19 -3.11
C HIS A 44 -0.37 -9.74 -2.96
N THR A 45 -1.31 -9.48 -2.07
CA THR A 45 -1.98 -8.20 -1.90
C THR A 45 -1.45 -7.47 -0.67
N SER A 46 -1.26 -6.15 -0.81
CA SER A 46 -0.92 -5.28 0.32
C SER A 46 -2.14 -5.04 1.21
N SER A 47 -1.90 -4.81 2.50
CA SER A 47 -2.95 -4.57 3.48
C SER A 47 -2.59 -3.38 4.35
N LEU A 48 -3.58 -2.55 4.65
CA LEU A 48 -3.45 -1.38 5.51
C LEU A 48 -4.43 -1.51 6.67
N TYR A 49 -3.91 -1.41 7.89
CA TYR A 49 -4.78 -1.36 9.08
C TYR A 49 -5.50 -0.02 9.10
N ALA A 50 -6.81 -0.07 9.16
CA ALA A 50 -7.66 1.11 9.19
C ALA A 50 -8.86 0.88 10.11
N THR A 51 -9.34 1.96 10.71
CA THR A 51 -10.53 1.93 11.56
C THR A 51 -11.59 2.85 10.98
N HIS A 52 -12.82 2.75 11.51
CA HIS A 52 -13.93 3.61 11.08
C HIS A 52 -14.16 3.55 9.57
N ILE A 53 -14.04 2.35 9.01
CA ILE A 53 -14.17 2.13 7.57
C ILE A 53 -15.64 2.28 7.17
N LYS A 54 -15.89 3.16 6.21
CA LYS A 54 -17.24 3.41 5.69
C LYS A 54 -17.18 3.56 4.17
N VAL A 55 -17.98 2.76 3.47
CA VAL A 55 -18.10 2.85 2.02
C VAL A 55 -19.26 3.78 1.69
N PHE A 56 -19.06 4.68 0.73
CA PHE A 56 -20.07 5.62 0.29
C PHE A 56 -19.93 5.91 -1.20
N GLU A 57 -20.97 6.49 -1.78
CA GLU A 57 -21.00 6.87 -3.18
C GLU A 57 -21.06 8.39 -3.30
N ARG A 58 -20.32 8.92 -4.28
CA ARG A 58 -20.36 10.35 -4.61
C ARG A 58 -20.24 10.49 -6.12
N ASP A 59 -21.20 11.18 -6.72
CA ASP A 59 -21.24 11.44 -8.16
C ASP A 59 -21.10 10.16 -9.01
N GLY A 60 -21.74 9.08 -8.58
CA GLY A 60 -21.70 7.81 -9.29
C GLY A 60 -20.46 6.97 -9.05
N ASN A 61 -19.53 7.43 -8.24
CA ASN A 61 -18.29 6.71 -7.91
C ASN A 61 -18.28 6.27 -6.45
N GLU A 62 -17.73 5.10 -6.20
CA GLU A 62 -17.63 4.57 -4.86
C GLU A 62 -16.30 4.92 -4.20
N PHE A 63 -16.36 5.24 -2.92
CA PHE A 63 -15.22 5.60 -2.09
C PHE A 63 -15.27 4.87 -0.76
N ALA A 64 -14.12 4.73 -0.13
CA ALA A 64 -14.03 4.32 1.26
C ALA A 64 -13.47 5.46 2.09
N LYS A 65 -14.11 5.77 3.20
CA LYS A 65 -13.62 6.69 4.22
C LYS A 65 -13.13 5.89 5.41
N PHE A 66 -12.00 6.27 5.96
CA PHE A 66 -11.38 5.49 7.04
C PHE A 66 -10.35 6.34 7.79
N ARG A 67 -9.91 5.80 8.92
CA ARG A 67 -8.86 6.42 9.74
C ARG A 67 -7.62 5.54 9.74
N VAL A 68 -6.47 6.15 9.51
CA VAL A 68 -5.16 5.50 9.58
C VAL A 68 -4.38 6.07 10.76
N THR A 69 -3.76 5.19 11.53
CA THR A 69 -2.81 5.59 12.57
C THR A 69 -1.41 5.34 12.04
N TYR A 70 -0.55 6.34 12.13
CA TYR A 70 0.79 6.28 11.54
C TYR A 70 1.82 7.00 12.41
N GLY A 71 3.08 6.98 11.98
CA GLY A 71 4.16 7.63 12.68
C GLY A 71 4.91 6.72 13.63
N LYS A 72 5.89 7.28 14.34
CA LYS A 72 6.76 6.54 15.25
C LYS A 72 6.04 6.22 16.56
N PRO A 73 6.41 5.12 17.23
CA PRO A 73 5.93 4.85 18.58
C PRO A 73 6.14 6.05 19.49
N GLY A 74 5.15 6.41 20.29
CA GLY A 74 5.19 7.59 21.16
C GLY A 74 4.89 8.91 20.48
N LYS A 75 4.82 8.93 19.14
CA LYS A 75 4.47 10.11 18.35
C LYS A 75 3.44 9.76 17.27
N ARG A 76 2.45 8.97 17.65
CA ARG A 76 1.41 8.53 16.71
C ARG A 76 0.53 9.68 16.27
N LYS A 77 0.19 9.67 15.00
CA LYS A 77 -0.74 10.61 14.36
C LYS A 77 -1.90 9.84 13.75
N PHE A 78 -2.99 10.55 13.51
CA PHE A 78 -4.16 9.99 12.84
C PHE A 78 -4.45 10.77 11.58
N SER A 79 -4.86 10.07 10.54
CA SER A 79 -5.41 10.68 9.34
C SER A 79 -6.78 10.07 9.08
N THR A 80 -7.81 10.91 9.05
CA THR A 80 -9.13 10.52 8.58
C THR A 80 -9.20 10.92 7.11
N THR A 81 -9.33 9.96 6.23
CA THR A 81 -9.13 10.16 4.81
C THR A 81 -10.11 9.31 3.99
N GLN A 82 -10.06 9.48 2.70
CA GLN A 82 -10.88 8.72 1.77
C GLN A 82 -10.09 8.38 0.51
N ALA A 83 -10.48 7.30 -0.14
CA ALA A 83 -9.86 6.85 -1.38
C ALA A 83 -10.89 6.18 -2.27
N PRO A 84 -10.66 6.18 -3.60
CA PRO A 84 -11.53 5.43 -4.50
C PRO A 84 -11.58 3.95 -4.13
N LEU A 85 -12.80 3.41 -4.12
CA LEU A 85 -13.03 1.99 -3.86
C LEU A 85 -12.98 1.24 -5.18
N VAL A 86 -12.11 0.23 -5.26
CA VAL A 86 -12.00 -0.64 -6.43
C VAL A 86 -13.03 -1.77 -6.35
N GLY A 87 -13.29 -2.26 -5.16
CA GLY A 87 -14.18 -3.38 -4.91
C GLY A 87 -13.88 -4.02 -3.57
N PHE A 88 -14.17 -5.30 -3.47
CA PHE A 88 -13.95 -6.08 -2.25
C PHE A 88 -13.20 -7.36 -2.61
N ARG A 89 -12.37 -7.85 -1.69
CA ARG A 89 -11.68 -9.12 -1.82
C ARG A 89 -11.91 -9.98 -0.60
N LYS A 90 -12.08 -11.26 -0.82
CA LYS A 90 -12.12 -12.24 0.26
C LYS A 90 -10.69 -12.66 0.58
N ILE A 91 -10.28 -12.43 1.81
CA ILE A 91 -8.96 -12.79 2.29
C ILE A 91 -9.11 -13.90 3.33
N LYS A 92 -8.45 -15.03 3.08
CA LYS A 92 -8.46 -16.14 4.00
C LYS A 92 -7.31 -15.98 4.98
N SER A 93 -7.61 -16.00 6.28
CA SER A 93 -6.59 -15.94 7.30
C SER A 93 -5.92 -17.31 7.51
N SER A 94 -4.81 -17.33 8.24
CA SER A 94 -4.11 -18.55 8.59
C SER A 94 -4.95 -19.49 9.45
N THR A 95 -5.98 -18.96 10.14
CA THR A 95 -6.91 -19.78 10.92
C THR A 95 -8.06 -20.35 10.09
N GLY A 96 -8.09 -20.08 8.80
CA GLY A 96 -9.13 -20.55 7.90
C GLY A 96 -10.36 -19.65 7.80
N GLU A 97 -10.43 -18.60 8.60
CA GLU A 97 -11.53 -17.63 8.52
C GLU A 97 -11.38 -16.76 7.29
N THR A 98 -12.51 -16.41 6.67
CA THR A 98 -12.55 -15.53 5.51
C THR A 98 -13.09 -14.18 5.91
N GLU A 99 -12.39 -13.13 5.51
CA GLU A 99 -12.78 -11.74 5.72
C GLU A 99 -12.94 -11.05 4.38
N GLU A 100 -14.04 -10.33 4.20
CA GLU A 100 -14.22 -9.51 3.02
C GLU A 100 -13.68 -8.11 3.30
N ARG A 101 -12.70 -7.68 2.51
CA ARG A 101 -12.01 -6.41 2.73
C ARG A 101 -12.24 -5.45 1.58
N PRO A 102 -12.50 -4.17 1.87
CA PRO A 102 -12.51 -3.15 0.82
C PRO A 102 -11.13 -3.02 0.19
N VAL A 103 -11.11 -2.81 -1.13
CA VAL A 103 -9.88 -2.56 -1.87
C VAL A 103 -9.92 -1.11 -2.35
N ILE A 104 -8.90 -0.35 -1.97
CA ILE A 104 -8.74 1.03 -2.41
C ILE A 104 -7.58 1.14 -3.37
N LYS A 105 -7.57 2.21 -4.17
CA LYS A 105 -6.45 2.55 -5.04
C LYS A 105 -5.84 3.85 -4.55
N THR A 106 -4.54 3.83 -4.26
CA THR A 106 -3.87 4.99 -3.72
C THR A 106 -2.40 5.00 -4.10
N SER A 107 -1.76 6.16 -4.00
CA SER A 107 -0.33 6.28 -4.25
C SER A 107 0.48 5.73 -3.10
N VAL A 108 1.51 4.96 -3.43
CA VAL A 108 2.49 4.41 -2.48
C VAL A 108 3.85 4.96 -2.86
N CYS A 109 4.58 5.50 -1.90
CA CYS A 109 5.93 6.03 -2.12
C CYS A 109 6.93 5.30 -1.24
N ILE A 110 7.94 4.71 -1.87
CA ILE A 110 9.01 3.95 -1.20
C ILE A 110 10.33 4.35 -1.83
N MET A 111 11.30 4.73 -1.00
CA MET A 111 12.65 5.04 -1.45
C MET A 111 12.68 6.02 -2.63
N GLY A 112 11.85 7.05 -2.57
CA GLY A 112 11.80 8.10 -3.60
C GLY A 112 11.02 7.74 -4.85
N GLN A 113 10.43 6.57 -4.93
CA GLN A 113 9.57 6.15 -6.04
C GLN A 113 8.12 6.13 -5.61
N CYS A 114 7.23 6.65 -6.45
CA CYS A 114 5.79 6.68 -6.17
C CYS A 114 5.00 6.07 -7.32
N TRP A 115 3.97 5.30 -7.00
CA TRP A 115 3.07 4.72 -8.00
C TRP A 115 1.71 4.43 -7.37
N LYS A 116 0.69 4.26 -8.21
CA LYS A 116 -0.64 3.84 -7.76
C LYS A 116 -0.66 2.35 -7.52
N SER A 117 -1.27 1.92 -6.42
CA SER A 117 -1.39 0.51 -6.07
C SER A 117 -2.73 0.24 -5.42
N GLU A 118 -3.19 -0.99 -5.55
CA GLU A 118 -4.38 -1.48 -4.85
C GLU A 118 -3.97 -2.01 -3.49
N ILE A 119 -4.71 -1.60 -2.47
CA ILE A 119 -4.45 -1.97 -1.08
C ILE A 119 -5.76 -2.39 -0.44
N THR A 120 -5.75 -3.52 0.29
CA THR A 120 -6.93 -3.92 1.07
C THR A 120 -6.91 -3.22 2.42
N LEU A 121 -8.08 -2.83 2.90
CA LEU A 121 -8.24 -2.28 4.24
C LEU A 121 -8.68 -3.38 5.19
N THR A 122 -8.08 -3.41 6.37
CA THR A 122 -8.48 -4.34 7.43
C THR A 122 -8.53 -3.64 8.76
N SER A 123 -9.56 -3.95 9.54
CA SER A 123 -9.70 -3.44 10.90
C SER A 123 -9.15 -4.39 11.95
N ARG A 124 -8.53 -5.51 11.54
CA ARG A 124 -7.96 -6.47 12.49
C ARG A 124 -6.71 -5.92 13.14
N GLN A 125 -6.75 -5.82 14.46
CA GLN A 125 -5.61 -5.36 15.27
C GLN A 125 -4.49 -6.40 15.40
N SER A 126 -4.68 -7.60 14.86
CA SER A 126 -3.66 -8.65 14.92
C SER A 126 -2.44 -8.36 14.05
N MET A 127 -2.47 -7.28 13.29
CA MET A 127 -1.31 -6.88 12.50
C MET A 127 -0.26 -6.25 13.40
N GLN A 128 0.92 -6.85 13.43
CA GLN A 128 2.05 -6.33 14.18
C GLN A 128 2.56 -5.01 13.57
N PHE A 129 2.38 -4.84 12.28
CA PHE A 129 2.70 -3.63 11.54
C PHE A 129 1.42 -2.99 11.02
N PRO A 130 1.35 -1.66 10.95
CA PRO A 130 0.16 -0.99 10.41
C PRO A 130 -0.06 -1.24 8.92
N MET A 131 0.95 -1.73 8.22
CA MET A 131 0.84 -2.04 6.80
C MET A 131 1.69 -3.25 6.42
N LEU A 132 1.18 -4.04 5.48
CA LEU A 132 1.92 -5.11 4.82
C LEU A 132 2.03 -4.80 3.34
N LEU A 133 3.23 -4.94 2.79
CA LEU A 133 3.49 -4.78 1.35
C LEU A 133 3.53 -6.15 0.69
N GLY A 134 2.59 -6.41 -0.19
CA GLY A 134 2.51 -7.66 -0.93
C GLY A 134 3.27 -7.60 -2.26
N ARG A 135 3.41 -8.78 -2.90
CA ARG A 135 4.15 -8.92 -4.15
C ARG A 135 3.63 -8.03 -5.28
N ALA A 136 2.31 -7.89 -5.39
CA ALA A 136 1.72 -7.12 -6.49
C ALA A 136 2.13 -5.65 -6.46
N CYS A 137 2.31 -5.08 -5.26
CA CYS A 137 2.76 -3.70 -5.11
C CYS A 137 4.22 -3.52 -5.50
N LEU A 138 5.05 -4.51 -5.24
CA LEU A 138 6.51 -4.42 -5.36
C LEU A 138 7.05 -4.91 -6.70
N LYS A 139 6.23 -5.62 -7.46
CA LYS A 139 6.64 -6.24 -8.71
C LYS A 139 7.27 -5.25 -9.67
N LYS A 140 8.41 -5.64 -10.26
CA LYS A 140 9.19 -4.85 -11.22
C LYS A 140 9.81 -3.58 -10.67
N ARG A 141 9.71 -3.35 -9.36
CA ARG A 141 10.28 -2.16 -8.73
C ARG A 141 11.38 -2.48 -7.73
N PHE A 142 11.26 -3.59 -7.01
CA PHE A 142 12.17 -3.92 -5.93
C PHE A 142 12.53 -5.40 -5.91
N ILE A 143 13.68 -5.68 -5.32
CA ILE A 143 14.14 -7.02 -4.94
C ILE A 143 14.08 -7.09 -3.42
N VAL A 144 13.58 -8.19 -2.94
CA VAL A 144 13.49 -8.42 -1.49
C VAL A 144 14.44 -9.53 -1.06
#